data_9fdc67cf05e71f313495152f4bffc07e
#
_entry.id   9fdc67cf05e71f313495152f4bffc07e
#
_cell.length_a   1.000
_cell.length_b   1.000
_cell.length_c   1.000
_cell.angle_alpha   90.00
_cell.angle_beta   90.00
_cell.angle_gamma   90.00
#
_symmetry.space_group_name_H-M   'P 1'
#
loop_
_entity.id
_entity.type
_entity.pdbx_description
1 polymer ?
#
loop_
_entity_poly.entity_id
_entity_poly.type
_entity_poly.pdbx_seq_one_letter_code
_entity_poly.pdbx_strand_id
1 'polypeptide(L)'
;MEYEVIDGKGIIPDGTTEIAFQAFKGCTSLQSIVIPDSVTEIGRWAFVHCTSLQSIEIPDSVTQIDGSVFFRCNNLTSIIVSKNNSRYKSTNNCILTKDGKKLVLCLNHNIPDNVTMIEGWAFCGCTSLQSIVIPNSVTEIGVRAFSGCTSLKSIVIPDSVTQIGELAFSDCSSVQSIIIPDSVTRIERGGHFVTAPAYNQLKSQIV
;
A
#
# COMPACT_ATOMS: atom_id res chain seq x y z
N MET A 1 7.35 15.31 -20.25
CA MET A 1 7.59 16.31 -19.17
C MET A 1 8.63 15.72 -18.26
N GLU A 2 9.63 16.49 -17.92
CA GLU A 2 10.72 16.06 -17.05
C GLU A 2 10.40 16.53 -15.62
N TYR A 3 10.44 15.62 -14.67
CA TYR A 3 10.26 15.92 -13.25
C TYR A 3 11.63 16.16 -12.64
N GLU A 4 11.77 17.23 -11.87
CA GLU A 4 13.04 17.64 -11.28
C GLU A 4 12.97 17.66 -9.75
N VAL A 5 14.12 17.54 -9.11
CA VAL A 5 14.29 17.78 -7.67
C VAL A 5 15.33 18.87 -7.49
N ILE A 6 14.91 20.03 -7.00
CA ILE A 6 15.77 21.19 -6.76
C ILE A 6 15.77 21.48 -5.26
N ASP A 7 16.93 21.50 -4.65
CA ASP A 7 17.10 21.73 -3.19
C ASP A 7 16.18 20.86 -2.31
N GLY A 8 16.02 19.61 -2.70
CA GLY A 8 15.16 18.65 -1.98
C GLY A 8 13.67 18.80 -2.24
N LYS A 9 13.26 19.70 -3.13
CA LYS A 9 11.87 19.93 -3.50
C LYS A 9 11.57 19.33 -4.87
N GLY A 10 10.54 18.53 -4.95
CA GLY A 10 10.02 18.01 -6.22
C GLY A 10 9.26 19.09 -6.99
N ILE A 11 9.59 19.22 -8.26
CA ILE A 11 8.94 20.17 -9.18
C ILE A 11 8.03 19.38 -10.11
N ILE A 12 6.75 19.68 -10.07
CA ILE A 12 5.75 19.16 -10.99
C ILE A 12 5.40 20.31 -11.97
N PRO A 13 5.59 20.12 -13.27
CA PRO A 13 5.26 21.15 -14.25
C PRO A 13 3.79 21.56 -14.21
N ASP A 14 3.54 22.86 -14.43
CA ASP A 14 2.18 23.40 -14.47
C ASP A 14 1.30 22.67 -15.51
N GLY A 15 0.04 22.47 -15.20
CA GLY A 15 -0.90 21.76 -16.06
C GLY A 15 -0.73 20.24 -16.10
N THR A 16 0.20 19.68 -15.29
CA THR A 16 0.32 18.21 -15.13
C THR A 16 -0.98 17.65 -14.55
N THR A 17 -1.58 16.68 -15.24
CA THR A 17 -2.81 16.00 -14.80
C THR A 17 -2.54 14.64 -14.17
N GLU A 18 -1.38 14.05 -14.45
CA GLU A 18 -0.94 12.75 -13.94
C GLU A 18 0.52 12.83 -13.50
N ILE A 19 0.82 12.37 -12.30
CA ILE A 19 2.20 12.03 -11.91
C ILE A 19 2.46 10.63 -12.46
N ALA A 20 3.19 10.55 -13.56
CA ALA A 20 3.33 9.35 -14.36
C ALA A 20 4.01 8.19 -13.61
N PHE A 21 3.92 6.99 -14.20
CA PHE A 21 4.67 5.81 -13.77
C PHE A 21 6.16 6.14 -13.56
N GLN A 22 6.64 5.87 -12.32
CA GLN A 22 8.04 6.09 -11.92
C GLN A 22 8.56 7.54 -12.03
N ALA A 23 7.70 8.56 -12.03
CA ALA A 23 8.07 9.97 -12.24
C ALA A 23 9.24 10.46 -11.36
N PHE A 24 9.25 10.11 -10.07
CA PHE A 24 10.30 10.45 -9.11
C PHE A 24 11.06 9.21 -8.60
N LYS A 25 11.08 8.13 -9.37
CA LYS A 25 11.77 6.90 -8.96
C LYS A 25 13.22 7.14 -8.58
N GLY A 26 13.60 6.76 -7.35
CA GLY A 26 14.96 6.84 -6.87
C GLY A 26 15.46 8.26 -6.60
N CYS A 27 14.57 9.26 -6.55
CA CYS A 27 14.93 10.62 -6.14
C CYS A 27 15.23 10.64 -4.64
N THR A 28 16.41 10.14 -4.26
CA THR A 28 16.83 10.01 -2.85
C THR A 28 17.03 11.36 -2.15
N SER A 29 17.18 12.45 -2.89
CA SER A 29 17.26 13.81 -2.36
C SER A 29 15.89 14.48 -2.15
N LEU A 30 14.79 13.88 -2.66
CA LEU A 30 13.43 14.44 -2.54
C LEU A 30 12.98 14.42 -1.07
N GLN A 31 12.83 15.60 -0.47
CA GLN A 31 12.37 15.78 0.92
C GLN A 31 10.91 16.21 1.00
N SER A 32 10.46 17.00 0.04
CA SER A 32 9.09 17.52 -0.02
C SER A 32 8.63 17.70 -1.46
N ILE A 33 7.32 17.66 -1.66
CA ILE A 33 6.70 17.91 -2.96
C ILE A 33 5.33 18.52 -2.74
N VAL A 34 4.98 19.48 -3.58
CA VAL A 34 3.64 20.04 -3.67
C VAL A 34 2.98 19.46 -4.93
N ILE A 35 1.85 18.80 -4.74
CA ILE A 35 1.06 18.25 -5.85
C ILE A 35 0.05 19.32 -6.26
N PRO A 36 0.11 19.83 -7.51
CA PRO A 36 -0.83 20.86 -7.98
C PRO A 36 -2.27 20.35 -8.07
N ASP A 37 -3.23 21.24 -7.97
CA ASP A 37 -4.67 20.93 -8.10
C ASP A 37 -5.08 20.46 -9.51
N SER A 38 -4.20 20.56 -10.50
CA SER A 38 -4.40 19.98 -11.82
C SER A 38 -4.21 18.46 -11.85
N VAL A 39 -3.50 17.88 -10.86
CA VAL A 39 -3.20 16.45 -10.81
C VAL A 39 -4.42 15.66 -10.33
N THR A 40 -4.86 14.71 -11.14
CA THR A 40 -5.99 13.81 -10.86
C THR A 40 -5.58 12.37 -10.58
N GLU A 41 -4.35 11.99 -11.00
CA GLU A 41 -3.84 10.64 -10.85
C GLU A 41 -2.39 10.63 -10.39
N ILE A 42 -2.06 9.73 -9.44
CA ILE A 42 -0.70 9.41 -9.03
C ILE A 42 -0.44 7.95 -9.40
N GLY A 43 0.39 7.79 -10.43
CA GLY A 43 0.66 6.53 -11.07
C GLY A 43 1.53 5.59 -10.23
N ARG A 44 1.54 4.35 -10.66
CA ARG A 44 2.29 3.26 -10.01
C ARG A 44 3.77 3.61 -9.88
N TRP A 45 4.32 3.39 -8.67
CA TRP A 45 5.72 3.62 -8.34
C TRP A 45 6.19 5.07 -8.53
N ALA A 46 5.30 6.03 -8.57
CA ALA A 46 5.64 7.42 -8.84
C ALA A 46 6.76 7.95 -7.92
N PHE A 47 6.77 7.55 -6.65
CA PHE A 47 7.77 7.96 -5.64
C PHE A 47 8.61 6.79 -5.12
N VAL A 48 8.69 5.67 -5.84
CA VAL A 48 9.45 4.50 -5.37
C VAL A 48 10.90 4.86 -5.06
N HIS A 49 11.40 4.41 -3.89
CA HIS A 49 12.76 4.72 -3.40
C HIS A 49 13.06 6.22 -3.17
N CYS A 50 12.08 7.08 -2.95
CA CYS A 50 12.27 8.44 -2.46
C CYS A 50 12.59 8.41 -0.96
N THR A 51 13.82 8.00 -0.63
CA THR A 51 14.18 7.65 0.76
C THR A 51 14.28 8.85 1.70
N SER A 52 14.35 10.09 1.20
CA SER A 52 14.34 11.31 2.01
C SER A 52 12.97 11.96 2.16
N LEU A 53 11.94 11.48 1.44
CA LEU A 53 10.59 12.04 1.53
C LEU A 53 9.99 11.78 2.91
N GLN A 54 9.60 12.84 3.62
CA GLN A 54 9.11 12.77 5.01
C GLN A 54 7.59 12.91 5.10
N SER A 55 7.00 13.73 4.25
CA SER A 55 5.57 13.98 4.25
C SER A 55 5.04 14.24 2.84
N ILE A 56 3.77 13.95 2.65
CA ILE A 56 3.06 14.28 1.42
C ILE A 56 1.62 14.66 1.72
N GLU A 57 1.12 15.65 1.00
CA GLU A 57 -0.29 16.03 1.00
C GLU A 57 -0.92 15.67 -0.35
N ILE A 58 -2.05 14.98 -0.31
CA ILE A 58 -2.86 14.59 -1.46
C ILE A 58 -4.00 15.58 -1.62
N PRO A 59 -4.04 16.40 -2.69
CA PRO A 59 -5.03 17.43 -2.88
C PRO A 59 -6.43 16.89 -3.23
N ASP A 60 -7.40 17.79 -3.26
CA ASP A 60 -8.80 17.47 -3.58
C ASP A 60 -9.00 16.85 -4.96
N SER A 61 -8.17 17.26 -5.91
CA SER A 61 -8.22 16.87 -7.32
C SER A 61 -7.86 15.40 -7.56
N VAL A 62 -7.04 14.79 -6.70
CA VAL A 62 -6.56 13.42 -6.90
C VAL A 62 -7.67 12.41 -6.66
N THR A 63 -8.02 11.66 -7.70
CA THR A 63 -9.07 10.64 -7.70
C THR A 63 -8.55 9.21 -7.91
N GLN A 64 -7.27 9.06 -8.29
CA GLN A 64 -6.63 7.76 -8.47
C GLN A 64 -5.24 7.74 -7.83
N ILE A 65 -4.99 6.74 -7.00
CA ILE A 65 -3.71 6.49 -6.33
C ILE A 65 -3.45 4.98 -6.39
N ASP A 66 -2.29 4.58 -6.93
CA ASP A 66 -1.83 3.18 -6.87
C ASP A 66 -1.23 2.88 -5.50
N GLY A 67 -1.57 1.73 -4.92
CA GLY A 67 -1.08 1.34 -3.58
C GLY A 67 0.44 1.20 -3.48
N SER A 68 1.15 1.00 -4.58
CA SER A 68 2.61 0.87 -4.62
C SER A 68 3.36 2.21 -4.76
N VAL A 69 2.64 3.33 -4.76
CA VAL A 69 3.18 4.66 -5.08
C VAL A 69 4.39 5.06 -4.23
N PHE A 70 4.41 4.69 -2.92
CA PHE A 70 5.48 5.02 -1.97
C PHE A 70 6.33 3.80 -1.57
N PHE A 71 6.41 2.79 -2.43
CA PHE A 71 7.21 1.61 -2.14
C PHE A 71 8.66 2.00 -1.80
N ARG A 72 9.13 1.57 -0.60
CA ARG A 72 10.46 1.89 -0.04
C ARG A 72 10.76 3.39 0.18
N CYS A 73 9.74 4.20 0.44
CA CYS A 73 9.91 5.55 1.01
C CYS A 73 10.07 5.43 2.53
N ASN A 74 11.22 4.92 2.98
CA ASN A 74 11.40 4.47 4.37
C ASN A 74 11.34 5.59 5.42
N ASN A 75 11.50 6.86 5.04
CA ASN A 75 11.39 8.03 5.92
C ASN A 75 10.04 8.73 5.81
N LEU A 76 9.11 8.24 4.98
CA LEU A 76 7.78 8.80 4.88
C LEU A 76 6.99 8.46 6.14
N THR A 77 6.69 9.47 6.96
CA THR A 77 6.01 9.32 8.25
C THR A 77 4.66 10.01 8.31
N SER A 78 4.35 10.85 7.33
CA SER A 78 3.09 11.60 7.29
C SER A 78 2.47 11.59 5.90
N ILE A 79 1.21 11.15 5.84
CA ILE A 79 0.36 11.27 4.66
C ILE A 79 -0.93 11.95 5.06
N ILE A 80 -1.22 13.07 4.41
CA ILE A 80 -2.45 13.84 4.63
C ILE A 80 -3.23 13.84 3.31
N VAL A 81 -4.51 13.52 3.38
CA VAL A 81 -5.47 13.72 2.29
C VAL A 81 -6.32 14.92 2.62
N SER A 82 -6.45 15.85 1.69
CA SER A 82 -7.28 17.05 1.88
C SER A 82 -8.72 16.67 2.26
N LYS A 83 -9.30 17.44 3.16
CA LYS A 83 -10.65 17.17 3.72
C LYS A 83 -11.75 17.17 2.65
N ASN A 84 -11.57 17.97 1.61
CA ASN A 84 -12.54 18.06 0.51
C ASN A 84 -12.33 17.01 -0.58
N ASN A 85 -11.26 16.20 -0.52
CA ASN A 85 -11.06 15.12 -1.49
C ASN A 85 -12.30 14.21 -1.51
N SER A 86 -12.84 13.97 -2.71
CA SER A 86 -14.10 13.22 -2.89
C SER A 86 -13.93 11.70 -2.87
N ARG A 87 -12.72 11.20 -3.10
CA ARG A 87 -12.44 9.76 -3.27
C ARG A 87 -11.75 9.14 -2.07
N TYR A 88 -10.89 9.92 -1.41
CA TYR A 88 -10.01 9.44 -0.35
C TYR A 88 -10.15 10.26 0.93
N LYS A 89 -9.69 9.68 2.01
CA LYS A 89 -9.44 10.34 3.29
C LYS A 89 -8.19 9.75 3.92
N SER A 90 -7.54 10.49 4.81
CA SER A 90 -6.47 9.95 5.64
C SER A 90 -6.90 9.82 7.09
N THR A 91 -6.46 8.76 7.73
CA THR A 91 -6.62 8.51 9.17
C THR A 91 -5.38 7.77 9.64
N ASN A 92 -4.71 8.29 10.67
CA ASN A 92 -3.52 7.64 11.25
C ASN A 92 -2.45 7.27 10.21
N ASN A 93 -2.12 8.17 9.29
CA ASN A 93 -1.17 7.93 8.19
C ASN A 93 -1.51 6.74 7.28
N CYS A 94 -2.77 6.40 7.18
CA CYS A 94 -3.31 5.50 6.17
C CYS A 94 -4.18 6.29 5.19
N ILE A 95 -4.14 5.95 3.91
CA ILE A 95 -5.11 6.41 2.91
C ILE A 95 -6.19 5.35 2.79
N LEU A 96 -7.43 5.78 2.92
CA LEU A 96 -8.63 4.96 2.73
C LEU A 96 -9.50 5.57 1.65
N THR A 97 -10.35 4.76 1.05
CA THR A 97 -11.48 5.27 0.28
C THR A 97 -12.37 6.15 1.16
N LYS A 98 -13.13 7.07 0.57
CA LYS A 98 -13.93 8.06 1.33
C LYS A 98 -14.92 7.44 2.30
N ASP A 99 -15.53 6.31 1.94
CA ASP A 99 -16.39 5.50 2.81
C ASP A 99 -15.63 4.78 3.95
N GLY A 100 -14.30 4.72 3.85
CA GLY A 100 -13.40 4.07 4.81
C GLY A 100 -13.38 2.55 4.73
N LYS A 101 -13.96 1.95 3.69
CA LYS A 101 -14.05 0.50 3.57
C LYS A 101 -12.80 -0.15 2.99
N LYS A 102 -12.07 0.56 2.15
CA LYS A 102 -10.86 0.04 1.52
C LYS A 102 -9.63 0.78 2.01
N LEU A 103 -8.63 0.03 2.44
CA LEU A 103 -7.31 0.53 2.78
C LEU A 103 -6.44 0.54 1.54
N VAL A 104 -6.11 1.73 1.03
CA VAL A 104 -5.30 1.90 -0.18
C VAL A 104 -3.81 1.74 0.13
N LEU A 105 -3.35 2.40 1.19
CA LEU A 105 -2.00 2.22 1.74
C LEU A 105 -1.93 2.69 3.19
N CYS A 106 -0.94 2.21 3.94
CA CYS A 106 -0.77 2.59 5.33
C CYS A 106 0.71 2.58 5.74
N LEU A 107 1.15 3.67 6.37
CA LEU A 107 2.53 3.79 6.85
C LEU A 107 2.72 3.26 8.27
N ASN A 108 1.64 3.18 9.03
CA ASN A 108 1.66 2.64 10.38
C ASN A 108 0.98 1.25 10.42
N HIS A 109 1.06 0.61 11.57
CA HIS A 109 0.63 -0.78 11.73
C HIS A 109 -0.81 -0.90 12.26
N ASN A 110 -1.61 0.17 12.17
CA ASN A 110 -2.94 0.22 12.78
C ASN A 110 -4.04 0.36 11.70
N ILE A 111 -4.62 -0.77 11.32
CA ILE A 111 -5.73 -0.81 10.36
C ILE A 111 -7.01 -0.41 11.08
N PRO A 112 -7.77 0.59 10.59
CA PRO A 112 -9.07 0.96 11.19
C PRO A 112 -10.09 -0.19 11.16
N ASP A 113 -10.86 -0.34 12.25
CA ASP A 113 -11.80 -1.47 12.46
C ASP A 113 -12.94 -1.57 11.45
N ASN A 114 -13.20 -0.52 10.67
CA ASN A 114 -14.25 -0.50 9.65
C ASN A 114 -13.77 -0.92 8.25
N VAL A 115 -12.48 -1.20 8.10
CA VAL A 115 -11.89 -1.65 6.83
C VAL A 115 -12.38 -3.05 6.51
N THR A 116 -12.89 -3.24 5.30
CA THR A 116 -13.34 -4.55 4.79
C THR A 116 -12.39 -5.15 3.76
N MET A 117 -11.56 -4.32 3.13
CA MET A 117 -10.59 -4.75 2.13
C MET A 117 -9.25 -4.05 2.36
N ILE A 118 -8.17 -4.81 2.39
CA ILE A 118 -6.81 -4.30 2.26
C ILE A 118 -6.46 -4.36 0.77
N GLU A 119 -6.32 -3.22 0.12
CA GLU A 119 -6.02 -3.17 -1.32
C GLU A 119 -4.64 -3.72 -1.64
N GLY A 120 -4.41 -3.99 -2.91
CA GLY A 120 -3.11 -4.47 -3.37
C GLY A 120 -1.99 -3.48 -3.03
N TRP A 121 -0.84 -3.99 -2.62
CA TRP A 121 0.36 -3.23 -2.27
C TRP A 121 0.25 -2.35 -1.00
N ALA A 122 -0.85 -2.37 -0.27
CA ALA A 122 -1.15 -1.44 0.84
C ALA A 122 -0.06 -1.34 1.91
N PHE A 123 0.69 -2.42 2.19
CA PHE A 123 1.84 -2.48 3.10
C PHE A 123 3.11 -2.95 2.39
N CYS A 124 3.12 -2.95 1.05
CA CYS A 124 4.26 -3.50 0.33
C CYS A 124 5.55 -2.76 0.65
N GLY A 125 6.60 -3.51 1.00
CA GLY A 125 7.90 -2.96 1.34
C GLY A 125 7.96 -2.26 2.69
N CYS A 126 7.00 -2.45 3.58
CA CYS A 126 7.04 -1.96 4.96
C CYS A 126 8.07 -2.77 5.77
N THR A 127 9.36 -2.49 5.56
CA THR A 127 10.47 -3.25 6.16
C THR A 127 10.57 -3.10 7.67
N SER A 128 9.95 -2.09 8.27
CA SER A 128 9.87 -1.86 9.72
C SER A 128 8.70 -2.59 10.40
N LEU A 129 7.74 -3.13 9.62
CA LEU A 129 6.56 -3.82 10.14
C LEU A 129 6.95 -5.13 10.81
N GLN A 130 6.88 -5.21 12.14
CA GLN A 130 7.20 -6.42 12.90
C GLN A 130 5.99 -7.30 13.20
N SER A 131 4.84 -6.67 13.41
CA SER A 131 3.56 -7.36 13.64
C SER A 131 2.41 -6.48 13.18
N ILE A 132 1.30 -7.08 12.82
CA ILE A 132 0.07 -6.38 12.46
C ILE A 132 -1.14 -7.18 12.91
N VAL A 133 -2.17 -6.48 13.36
CA VAL A 133 -3.47 -7.05 13.64
C VAL A 133 -4.40 -6.69 12.49
N ILE A 134 -4.94 -7.70 11.83
CA ILE A 134 -5.98 -7.53 10.80
C ILE A 134 -7.32 -7.55 11.52
N PRO A 135 -8.14 -6.48 11.43
CA PRO A 135 -9.46 -6.46 12.05
C PRO A 135 -10.42 -7.54 11.52
N ASN A 136 -11.35 -8.00 12.37
CA ASN A 136 -12.37 -8.96 11.97
C ASN A 136 -13.40 -8.42 10.94
N SER A 137 -13.32 -7.16 10.58
CA SER A 137 -14.09 -6.57 9.49
C SER A 137 -13.51 -6.88 8.10
N VAL A 138 -12.22 -7.26 8.02
CA VAL A 138 -11.53 -7.50 6.75
C VAL A 138 -11.96 -8.83 6.16
N THR A 139 -12.45 -8.81 4.94
CA THR A 139 -12.88 -9.98 4.17
C THR A 139 -11.95 -10.31 3.01
N GLU A 140 -11.11 -9.34 2.60
CA GLU A 140 -10.23 -9.49 1.44
C GLU A 140 -8.86 -8.86 1.70
N ILE A 141 -7.79 -9.58 1.33
CA ILE A 141 -6.39 -9.13 1.30
C ILE A 141 -5.94 -9.12 -0.16
N GLY A 142 -5.57 -7.96 -0.67
CA GLY A 142 -5.22 -7.75 -2.08
C GLY A 142 -3.86 -8.32 -2.49
N VAL A 143 -3.61 -8.26 -3.80
CA VAL A 143 -2.36 -8.70 -4.43
C VAL A 143 -1.17 -7.97 -3.83
N ARG A 144 -0.12 -8.71 -3.41
CA ARG A 144 1.12 -8.15 -2.83
C ARG A 144 0.90 -7.21 -1.63
N ALA A 145 -0.22 -7.32 -0.93
CA ALA A 145 -0.59 -6.39 0.14
C ALA A 145 0.49 -6.25 1.22
N PHE A 146 1.19 -7.32 1.58
CA PHE A 146 2.29 -7.36 2.56
C PHE A 146 3.63 -7.79 1.94
N SER A 147 3.75 -7.82 0.61
CA SER A 147 4.99 -8.26 -0.06
C SER A 147 6.18 -7.42 0.39
N GLY A 148 7.31 -8.06 0.72
CA GLY A 148 8.53 -7.38 1.14
C GLY A 148 8.51 -6.81 2.56
N CYS A 149 7.56 -7.22 3.42
CA CYS A 149 7.56 -6.91 4.85
C CYS A 149 8.62 -7.77 5.56
N THR A 150 9.89 -7.48 5.32
CA THR A 150 11.02 -8.35 5.72
C THR A 150 11.18 -8.51 7.23
N SER A 151 10.70 -7.58 8.05
CA SER A 151 10.74 -7.67 9.53
C SER A 151 9.48 -8.29 10.15
N LEU A 152 8.45 -8.60 9.35
CA LEU A 152 7.20 -9.16 9.84
C LEU A 152 7.46 -10.56 10.43
N LYS A 153 7.24 -10.71 11.74
CA LYS A 153 7.50 -11.96 12.48
C LYS A 153 6.27 -12.83 12.57
N SER A 154 5.12 -12.20 12.72
CA SER A 154 3.83 -12.88 12.85
C SER A 154 2.69 -12.07 12.28
N ILE A 155 1.73 -12.77 11.73
CA ILE A 155 0.46 -12.21 11.27
C ILE A 155 -0.64 -13.20 11.56
N VAL A 156 -1.76 -12.70 12.10
CA VAL A 156 -2.97 -13.49 12.29
C VAL A 156 -3.99 -13.06 11.25
N ILE A 157 -4.41 -13.99 10.42
CA ILE A 157 -5.49 -13.78 9.44
C ILE A 157 -6.79 -14.18 10.13
N PRO A 158 -7.74 -13.24 10.30
CA PRO A 158 -9.01 -13.56 10.99
C PRO A 158 -9.93 -14.43 10.12
N ASP A 159 -10.86 -15.12 10.77
CA ASP A 159 -11.84 -15.99 10.09
C ASP A 159 -12.84 -15.22 9.21
N SER A 160 -12.84 -13.91 9.24
CA SER A 160 -13.60 -13.07 8.32
C SER A 160 -13.01 -13.03 6.90
N VAL A 161 -11.70 -13.31 6.75
CA VAL A 161 -11.03 -13.26 5.44
C VAL A 161 -11.45 -14.45 4.60
N THR A 162 -11.97 -14.16 3.41
CA THR A 162 -12.41 -15.16 2.42
C THR A 162 -11.54 -15.19 1.17
N GLN A 163 -10.77 -14.12 0.91
CA GLN A 163 -9.93 -14.00 -0.28
C GLN A 163 -8.54 -13.45 0.06
N ILE A 164 -7.51 -14.05 -0.55
CA ILE A 164 -6.13 -13.58 -0.46
C ILE A 164 -5.57 -13.48 -1.88
N GLY A 165 -5.07 -12.30 -2.22
CA GLY A 165 -4.48 -12.00 -3.52
C GLY A 165 -3.12 -12.67 -3.73
N GLU A 166 -2.71 -12.71 -4.99
CA GLU A 166 -1.43 -13.27 -5.41
C GLU A 166 -0.26 -12.59 -4.70
N LEU A 167 0.72 -13.39 -4.25
CA LEU A 167 1.94 -12.90 -3.62
C LEU A 167 1.70 -11.98 -2.41
N ALA A 168 0.54 -12.08 -1.75
CA ALA A 168 0.17 -11.18 -0.65
C ALA A 168 1.22 -11.10 0.45
N PHE A 169 1.97 -12.18 0.71
CA PHE A 169 3.00 -12.27 1.73
C PHE A 169 4.38 -12.66 1.15
N SER A 170 4.63 -12.44 -0.14
CA SER A 170 5.93 -12.76 -0.73
C SER A 170 7.04 -11.92 -0.09
N ASP A 171 8.24 -12.48 -0.01
CA ASP A 171 9.42 -11.81 0.56
C ASP A 171 9.26 -11.34 2.02
N CYS A 172 8.34 -11.93 2.79
CA CYS A 172 8.23 -11.75 4.24
C CYS A 172 9.25 -12.66 4.95
N SER A 173 10.55 -12.38 4.78
CA SER A 173 11.64 -13.29 5.15
C SER A 173 11.77 -13.62 6.64
N SER A 174 11.17 -12.82 7.54
CA SER A 174 11.13 -13.10 8.98
C SER A 174 9.92 -13.92 9.44
N VAL A 175 8.93 -14.15 8.57
CA VAL A 175 7.74 -14.93 8.90
C VAL A 175 8.05 -16.41 8.83
N GLN A 176 7.95 -17.11 9.95
CA GLN A 176 8.21 -18.56 10.01
C GLN A 176 7.02 -19.39 9.50
N SER A 177 5.80 -18.92 9.74
CA SER A 177 4.58 -19.57 9.28
C SER A 177 3.41 -18.58 9.22
N ILE A 178 2.51 -18.81 8.28
CA ILE A 178 1.22 -18.12 8.19
C ILE A 178 0.13 -19.19 8.29
N ILE A 179 -0.78 -19.01 9.25
CA ILE A 179 -1.97 -19.87 9.35
C ILE A 179 -3.05 -19.24 8.50
N ILE A 180 -3.51 -19.97 7.49
CA ILE A 180 -4.63 -19.56 6.65
C ILE A 180 -5.88 -20.23 7.21
N PRO A 181 -6.89 -19.44 7.65
CA PRO A 181 -8.12 -19.99 8.20
C PRO A 181 -8.95 -20.72 7.12
N ASP A 182 -9.84 -21.62 7.56
CA ASP A 182 -10.71 -22.39 6.66
C ASP A 182 -11.73 -21.51 5.91
N SER A 183 -11.99 -20.32 6.41
CA SER A 183 -12.82 -19.30 5.77
C SER A 183 -12.26 -18.81 4.42
N VAL A 184 -10.95 -18.93 4.21
CA VAL A 184 -10.33 -18.50 2.95
C VAL A 184 -10.67 -19.50 1.86
N THR A 185 -11.58 -19.13 0.99
CA THR A 185 -12.07 -19.97 -0.12
C THR A 185 -11.40 -19.63 -1.45
N ARG A 186 -10.74 -18.45 -1.55
CA ARG A 186 -10.09 -17.98 -2.80
C ARG A 186 -8.69 -17.47 -2.52
N ILE A 187 -7.71 -18.05 -3.19
CA ILE A 187 -6.32 -17.58 -3.20
C ILE A 187 -5.93 -17.40 -4.66
N GLU A 188 -5.53 -16.19 -5.02
CA GLU A 188 -5.08 -15.88 -6.36
C GLU A 188 -3.63 -16.36 -6.53
N ARG A 189 -3.35 -17.04 -7.66
CA ARG A 189 -2.02 -17.53 -8.01
C ARG A 189 -1.86 -17.48 -9.53
N GLY A 190 -0.91 -16.67 -10.02
CA GLY A 190 -0.62 -16.57 -11.46
C GLY A 190 -1.86 -16.25 -12.31
N GLY A 191 -2.80 -15.44 -11.77
CA GLY A 191 -4.07 -15.13 -12.43
C GLY A 191 -5.17 -16.19 -12.27
N HIS A 192 -4.94 -17.22 -11.45
CA HIS A 192 -5.94 -18.26 -11.17
C HIS A 192 -6.21 -18.37 -9.67
N PHE A 193 -7.45 -18.68 -9.31
CA PHE A 193 -7.83 -18.96 -7.93
C PHE A 193 -7.65 -20.46 -7.61
N VAL A 194 -7.12 -20.74 -6.42
CA VAL A 194 -7.04 -22.08 -5.84
C VAL A 194 -7.78 -22.10 -4.50
N THR A 195 -8.31 -23.26 -4.11
CA THR A 195 -8.99 -23.40 -2.83
C THR A 195 -7.97 -23.50 -1.69
N ALA A 196 -8.33 -23.03 -0.48
CA ALA A 196 -7.48 -23.05 0.70
C ALA A 196 -6.91 -24.46 1.04
N PRO A 197 -7.66 -25.56 0.95
CA PRO A 197 -7.11 -26.90 1.18
C PRO A 197 -5.95 -27.26 0.24
N ALA A 198 -6.06 -26.90 -1.07
CA ALA A 198 -4.99 -27.14 -2.04
C ALA A 198 -3.77 -26.26 -1.75
N TYR A 199 -3.97 -25.05 -1.23
CA TYR A 199 -2.91 -24.12 -0.88
C TYR A 199 -2.15 -24.53 0.39
N ASN A 200 -2.84 -25.08 1.40
CA ASN A 200 -2.20 -25.59 2.62
C ASN A 200 -1.22 -26.75 2.35
N GLN A 201 -1.37 -27.47 1.25
CA GLN A 201 -0.39 -28.46 0.77
C GLN A 201 0.85 -27.81 0.11
N LEU A 202 0.77 -26.52 -0.24
CA LEU A 202 1.80 -25.77 -0.97
C LEU A 202 2.55 -24.75 -0.11
N LYS A 203 2.48 -24.86 1.25
CA LYS A 203 3.03 -23.93 2.23
C LYS A 203 4.51 -23.54 2.02
N SER A 204 5.28 -24.30 1.28
CA SER A 204 6.70 -24.03 0.98
C SER A 204 6.95 -22.97 -0.11
N GLN A 205 5.91 -22.34 -0.66
CA GLN A 205 6.01 -21.42 -1.80
C GLN A 205 5.48 -20.00 -1.51
N ILE A 206 5.09 -19.70 -0.25
CA ILE A 206 4.53 -18.39 0.11
C ILE A 206 5.55 -17.47 0.78
N VAL A 207 6.62 -18.04 1.28
CA VAL A 207 7.71 -17.33 1.98
C VAL A 207 8.89 -17.15 1.03
#